data_b25ddd829e0fd9f364df4bf3301b0da0
#
_entry.id   b25ddd829e0fd9f364df4bf3301b0da0
#
_cell.length_a   1.000
_cell.length_b   1.000
_cell.length_c   1.000
_cell.angle_alpha   90.00
_cell.angle_beta   90.00
_cell.angle_gamma   90.00
#
_symmetry.space_group_name_H-M   'P 1'
#
loop_
_entity.id
_entity.type
_entity.pdbx_description
1 polymer ?
#
loop_
_entity_poly.entity_id
_entity_poly.type
_entity_poly.pdbx_seq_one_letter_code
_entity_poly.pdbx_strand_id
1 'polypeptide(L)'
;MKWINHQVVTGVIMYAATEDLLLTACGMAGAVLPDKVEGNPRRGLMSWGWRSRHRGWSHWPLLYVAAIGLLLKWQGVPSLLELPAGDILSETGTMRVGIALCLGALLHIAEDAVCGKVPVLYPNRKWGLRLFKVGSVAEYVFALATVLLCYMAKILA
;
A
#
# COMPACT_ATOMS: atom_id res chain seq x y z
N MET A 1 4.88 -7.96 -5.82
CA MET A 1 6.08 -7.35 -6.47
C MET A 1 7.29 -7.44 -5.53
N LYS A 2 8.50 -6.99 -5.96
CA LYS A 2 9.63 -6.79 -5.04
C LYS A 2 9.40 -5.57 -4.16
N TRP A 3 9.87 -5.59 -2.91
CA TRP A 3 9.65 -4.48 -1.96
C TRP A 3 10.07 -3.11 -2.51
N ILE A 4 11.21 -3.05 -3.21
CA ILE A 4 11.68 -1.79 -3.80
C ILE A 4 10.70 -1.22 -4.83
N ASN A 5 10.09 -2.08 -5.64
CA ASN A 5 9.11 -1.65 -6.65
C ASN A 5 7.81 -1.17 -5.98
N HIS A 6 7.35 -1.84 -4.91
CA HIS A 6 6.23 -1.35 -4.10
C HIS A 6 6.52 0.05 -3.54
N GLN A 7 7.71 0.25 -2.97
CA GLN A 7 8.08 1.56 -2.42
C GLN A 7 8.15 2.64 -3.50
N VAL A 8 8.74 2.34 -4.66
CA VAL A 8 8.86 3.32 -5.76
C VAL A 8 7.48 3.69 -6.31
N VAL A 9 6.65 2.70 -6.64
CA VAL A 9 5.31 2.94 -7.20
C VAL A 9 4.43 3.68 -6.19
N THR A 10 4.36 3.19 -4.96
CA THR A 10 3.62 3.87 -3.88
C THR A 10 4.14 5.29 -3.63
N GLY A 11 5.47 5.47 -3.59
CA GLY A 11 6.07 6.78 -3.35
C GLY A 11 5.69 7.79 -4.42
N VAL A 12 5.75 7.41 -5.69
CA VAL A 12 5.38 8.31 -6.80
C VAL A 12 3.89 8.64 -6.78
N ILE A 13 3.01 7.66 -6.54
CA ILE A 13 1.56 7.89 -6.42
C ILE A 13 1.26 8.82 -5.25
N MET A 14 1.83 8.55 -4.08
CA MET A 14 1.62 9.36 -2.87
C MET A 14 2.11 10.79 -3.06
N TYR A 15 3.31 10.97 -3.65
CA TYR A 15 3.84 12.30 -3.92
C TYR A 15 3.01 13.07 -4.94
N ALA A 16 2.59 12.41 -6.02
CA ALA A 16 1.73 13.03 -7.02
C ALA A 16 0.38 13.48 -6.44
N ALA A 17 -0.15 12.74 -5.45
CA ALA A 17 -1.43 13.03 -4.82
C ALA A 17 -1.35 14.05 -3.68
N THR A 18 -0.24 14.11 -2.94
CA THR A 18 -0.16 14.91 -1.70
C THR A 18 0.81 16.07 -1.76
N GLU A 19 1.81 16.03 -2.63
CA GLU A 19 2.97 16.94 -2.70
C GLU A 19 3.74 17.07 -1.37
N ASP A 20 3.52 16.13 -0.45
CA ASP A 20 4.08 16.11 0.89
C ASP A 20 5.09 14.97 1.02
N LEU A 21 6.37 15.31 1.21
CA LEU A 21 7.46 14.33 1.31
C LEU A 21 7.32 13.42 2.53
N LEU A 22 6.78 13.93 3.64
CA LEU A 22 6.59 13.10 4.83
C LEU A 22 5.48 12.09 4.62
N LEU A 23 4.30 12.51 4.13
CA LEU A 23 3.20 11.59 3.83
C LEU A 23 3.63 10.57 2.77
N THR A 24 4.45 10.98 1.80
CA THR A 24 5.08 10.09 0.83
C THR A 24 5.95 9.04 1.51
N ALA A 25 6.84 9.45 2.40
CA ALA A 25 7.70 8.53 3.15
C ALA A 25 6.89 7.57 4.03
N CYS A 26 5.84 8.07 4.69
CA CYS A 26 4.90 7.24 5.45
C CYS A 26 4.16 6.24 4.54
N GLY A 27 3.69 6.67 3.37
CA GLY A 27 3.08 5.77 2.38
C GLY A 27 4.05 4.68 1.92
N MET A 28 5.30 5.03 1.61
CA MET A 28 6.35 4.05 1.26
C MET A 28 6.62 3.06 2.39
N ALA A 29 6.61 3.50 3.65
CA ALA A 29 6.70 2.60 4.81
C ALA A 29 5.47 1.69 4.90
N GLY A 30 4.28 2.23 4.68
CA GLY A 30 3.02 1.50 4.62
C GLY A 30 3.01 0.43 3.52
N ALA A 31 3.65 0.70 2.37
CA ALA A 31 3.76 -0.24 1.25
C ALA A 31 4.58 -1.51 1.58
N VAL A 32 5.29 -1.54 2.69
CA VAL A 32 6.03 -2.75 3.14
C VAL A 32 5.32 -3.43 4.32
N LEU A 33 4.36 -2.74 4.94
CA LEU A 33 3.70 -3.18 6.16
C LEU A 33 3.01 -4.54 6.04
N PRO A 34 2.19 -4.84 4.99
CA PRO A 34 1.52 -6.13 4.87
C PRO A 34 2.49 -7.32 4.87
N ASP A 35 3.59 -7.21 4.13
CA ASP A 35 4.63 -8.23 4.06
C ASP A 35 5.42 -8.36 5.37
N LYS A 36 5.72 -7.24 6.03
CA LYS A 36 6.43 -7.24 7.32
C LYS A 36 5.63 -7.88 8.44
N VAL A 37 4.32 -7.65 8.46
CA VAL A 37 3.42 -8.27 9.45
C VAL A 37 3.35 -9.78 9.26
N GLU A 38 3.40 -10.27 8.02
CA GLU A 38 3.47 -11.72 7.75
C GLU A 38 4.80 -12.36 8.14
N GLY A 39 5.86 -11.56 8.22
CA GLY A 39 7.20 -12.01 8.51
C GLY A 39 7.89 -12.71 7.33
N ASN A 40 9.15 -13.11 7.54
CA ASN A 40 9.96 -13.74 6.50
C ASN A 40 9.63 -15.23 6.33
N PRO A 41 9.68 -15.75 5.09
CA PRO A 41 9.56 -17.18 4.86
C PRO A 41 10.68 -17.93 5.59
N ARG A 42 10.30 -18.86 6.46
CA ARG A 42 11.29 -19.75 7.11
C ARG A 42 11.76 -20.78 6.09
N ARG A 43 13.05 -21.17 6.19
CA ARG A 43 13.64 -22.20 5.34
C ARG A 43 13.15 -23.60 5.74
N GLY A 44 13.11 -24.55 4.79
CA GLY A 44 12.75 -25.95 5.03
C GLY A 44 11.24 -26.23 5.05
N LEU A 45 10.83 -27.26 5.79
CA LEU A 45 9.43 -27.75 5.86
C LEU A 45 8.44 -26.68 6.34
N MET A 46 8.88 -25.72 7.15
CA MET A 46 8.03 -24.61 7.61
C MET A 46 7.72 -23.58 6.52
N SER A 47 8.41 -23.62 5.37
CA SER A 47 8.15 -22.73 4.23
C SER A 47 6.79 -23.01 3.58
N TRP A 48 6.32 -24.25 3.61
CA TRP A 48 5.02 -24.62 3.07
C TRP A 48 3.87 -23.99 3.86
N GLY A 49 3.91 -24.06 5.17
CA GLY A 49 2.90 -23.43 6.04
C GLY A 49 2.88 -21.91 5.93
N TRP A 50 4.03 -21.27 5.68
CA TRP A 50 4.10 -19.84 5.40
C TRP A 50 3.48 -19.51 4.02
N ARG A 51 3.84 -20.27 2.97
CA ARG A 51 3.30 -20.07 1.60
C ARG A 51 1.78 -20.21 1.53
N SER A 52 1.19 -21.13 2.28
CA SER A 52 -0.27 -21.31 2.30
C SER A 52 -0.99 -20.12 2.93
N ARG A 53 -0.38 -19.46 3.93
CA ARG A 53 -0.91 -18.29 4.64
C ARG A 53 -0.49 -16.96 4.01
N HIS A 54 0.56 -16.96 3.18
CA HIS A 54 1.07 -15.76 2.51
C HIS A 54 -0.03 -15.03 1.74
N ARG A 55 -0.07 -13.71 1.89
CA ARG A 55 -1.17 -12.85 1.43
C ARG A 55 -2.53 -13.26 2.04
N GLY A 56 -2.55 -13.47 3.34
CA GLY A 56 -3.75 -13.74 4.13
C GLY A 56 -4.37 -12.45 4.69
N TRP A 57 -4.57 -12.43 6.01
CA TRP A 57 -5.20 -11.32 6.72
C TRP A 57 -4.45 -9.97 6.58
N SER A 58 -3.12 -10.00 6.55
CA SER A 58 -2.30 -8.80 6.39
C SER A 58 -2.50 -8.11 5.03
N HIS A 59 -2.93 -8.86 4.01
CA HIS A 59 -3.25 -8.36 2.68
C HIS A 59 -4.76 -8.18 2.45
N TRP A 60 -5.56 -8.15 3.50
CA TRP A 60 -7.00 -7.92 3.38
C TRP A 60 -7.30 -6.41 3.40
N PRO A 61 -7.75 -5.82 2.27
CA PRO A 61 -7.85 -4.37 2.15
C PRO A 61 -8.86 -3.77 3.12
N LEU A 62 -9.92 -4.51 3.49
CA LEU A 62 -10.92 -4.01 4.43
C LEU A 62 -10.35 -3.70 5.82
N LEU A 63 -9.25 -4.34 6.22
CA LEU A 63 -8.56 -4.02 7.46
C LEU A 63 -8.05 -2.57 7.45
N TYR A 64 -7.39 -2.16 6.38
CA TYR A 64 -6.83 -0.81 6.24
C TYR A 64 -7.90 0.24 5.97
N VAL A 65 -8.94 -0.10 5.21
CA VAL A 65 -10.11 0.77 5.01
C VAL A 65 -10.82 1.02 6.35
N ALA A 66 -11.03 -0.01 7.15
CA ALA A 66 -11.62 0.13 8.49
C ALA A 66 -10.74 0.97 9.42
N ALA A 67 -9.40 0.80 9.37
CA ALA A 67 -8.47 1.61 10.15
C ALA A 67 -8.55 3.09 9.75
N ILE A 68 -8.60 3.41 8.44
CA ILE A 68 -8.81 4.79 7.96
C ILE A 68 -10.14 5.33 8.48
N GLY A 69 -11.24 4.57 8.36
CA GLY A 69 -12.55 4.98 8.84
C GLY A 69 -12.60 5.26 10.35
N LEU A 70 -11.88 4.46 11.14
CA LEU A 70 -11.75 4.70 12.59
C LEU A 70 -10.94 5.95 12.91
N LEU A 71 -9.84 6.20 12.18
CA LEU A 71 -9.03 7.41 12.33
C LEU A 71 -9.84 8.68 12.00
N LEU A 72 -10.57 8.66 10.89
CA LEU A 72 -11.44 9.79 10.50
C LEU A 72 -12.53 10.04 11.53
N LYS A 73 -13.21 8.97 11.98
CA LYS A 73 -14.26 9.08 13.00
C LYS A 73 -13.72 9.63 14.33
N TRP A 74 -12.53 9.21 14.73
CA TRP A 74 -11.90 9.68 15.98
C TRP A 74 -11.73 11.22 16.00
N GLN A 75 -11.36 11.81 14.87
CA GLN A 75 -11.17 13.25 14.70
C GLN A 75 -12.43 14.02 14.30
N GLY A 76 -13.57 13.32 14.11
CA GLY A 76 -14.79 13.96 13.66
C GLY A 76 -14.74 14.46 12.22
N VAL A 77 -13.78 13.97 11.40
CA VAL A 77 -13.61 14.36 10.00
C VAL A 77 -14.43 13.43 9.12
N PRO A 78 -15.38 13.95 8.33
CA PRO A 78 -16.31 13.11 7.55
C PRO A 78 -15.65 12.47 6.33
N SER A 79 -14.56 13.02 5.81
CA SER A 79 -13.88 12.46 4.63
C SER A 79 -12.39 12.77 4.60
N LEU A 80 -11.64 11.99 3.79
CA LEU A 80 -10.21 12.24 3.52
C LEU A 80 -9.93 13.61 2.89
N LEU A 81 -10.90 14.16 2.14
CA LEU A 81 -10.78 15.45 1.46
C LEU A 81 -10.83 16.64 2.42
N GLU A 82 -11.38 16.45 3.60
CA GLU A 82 -11.53 17.50 4.63
C GLU A 82 -10.43 17.43 5.70
N LEU A 83 -9.39 16.62 5.48
CA LEU A 83 -8.26 16.51 6.39
C LEU A 83 -7.52 17.84 6.50
N PRO A 84 -7.57 18.53 7.67
CA PRO A 84 -6.87 19.79 7.84
C PRO A 84 -5.35 19.58 7.77
N ALA A 85 -4.65 20.55 7.19
CA ALA A 85 -3.21 20.62 7.33
C ALA A 85 -2.88 20.88 8.81
N GLY A 86 -1.95 20.11 9.36
CA GLY A 86 -1.57 20.24 10.77
C GLY A 86 -0.11 19.88 11.01
N ASP A 87 0.44 20.36 12.11
CA ASP A 87 1.77 19.95 12.56
C ASP A 87 1.78 18.43 12.84
N ILE A 88 2.86 17.76 12.47
CA ILE A 88 3.05 16.31 12.56
C ILE A 88 2.90 15.80 13.99
N LEU A 89 3.33 16.58 14.96
CA LEU A 89 3.24 16.25 16.38
C LEU A 89 1.87 16.53 16.99
N SER A 90 0.96 17.16 16.24
CA SER A 90 -0.44 17.32 16.63
C SER A 90 -1.21 16.01 16.45
N GLU A 91 -2.38 15.90 17.10
CA GLU A 91 -3.28 14.76 16.91
C GLU A 91 -3.67 14.60 15.44
N THR A 92 -3.92 15.73 14.75
CA THR A 92 -4.24 15.74 13.30
C THR A 92 -3.06 15.26 12.47
N GLY A 93 -1.83 15.67 12.78
CA GLY A 93 -0.62 15.21 12.08
C GLY A 93 -0.40 13.73 12.27
N THR A 94 -0.54 13.21 13.48
CA THR A 94 -0.44 11.78 13.79
C THR A 94 -1.48 10.97 13.01
N MET A 95 -2.71 11.47 12.88
CA MET A 95 -3.76 10.83 12.08
C MET A 95 -3.40 10.79 10.60
N ARG A 96 -2.90 11.90 10.01
CA ARG A 96 -2.45 11.96 8.61
C ARG A 96 -1.37 10.93 8.34
N VAL A 97 -0.41 10.77 9.24
CA VAL A 97 0.62 9.73 9.17
C VAL A 97 -0.01 8.34 9.18
N GLY A 98 -0.94 8.07 10.10
CA GLY A 98 -1.66 6.80 10.18
C GLY A 98 -2.43 6.48 8.89
N ILE A 99 -3.11 7.47 8.32
CA ILE A 99 -3.83 7.34 7.04
C ILE A 99 -2.85 7.09 5.89
N ALA A 100 -1.72 7.81 5.82
CA ALA A 100 -0.72 7.61 4.78
C ALA A 100 -0.11 6.20 4.83
N LEU A 101 0.16 5.67 6.03
CA LEU A 101 0.57 4.26 6.22
C LEU A 101 -0.48 3.27 5.69
N CYS A 102 -1.75 3.48 6.01
CA CYS A 102 -2.84 2.63 5.54
C CYS A 102 -3.03 2.72 4.03
N LEU A 103 -2.92 3.92 3.44
CA LEU A 103 -2.98 4.11 1.99
C LEU A 103 -1.82 3.40 1.29
N GLY A 104 -0.61 3.49 1.83
CA GLY A 104 0.54 2.74 1.32
C GLY A 104 0.34 1.23 1.34
N ALA A 105 -0.25 0.70 2.42
CA ALA A 105 -0.61 -0.72 2.51
C ALA A 105 -1.69 -1.11 1.49
N LEU A 106 -2.69 -0.25 1.24
CA LEU A 106 -3.71 -0.48 0.21
C LEU A 106 -3.11 -0.48 -1.20
N LEU A 107 -2.19 0.44 -1.50
CA LEU A 107 -1.46 0.48 -2.77
C LEU A 107 -0.63 -0.80 -2.96
N HIS A 108 0.13 -1.24 -1.93
CA HIS A 108 0.83 -2.53 -1.97
C HIS A 108 -0.11 -3.69 -2.33
N ILE A 109 -1.28 -3.78 -1.68
CA ILE A 109 -2.25 -4.84 -1.94
C ILE A 109 -2.78 -4.76 -3.39
N ALA A 110 -3.04 -3.55 -3.90
CA ALA A 110 -3.47 -3.35 -5.28
C ALA A 110 -2.40 -3.79 -6.29
N GLU A 111 -1.14 -3.39 -6.07
CA GLU A 111 0.01 -3.81 -6.88
C GLU A 111 0.22 -5.33 -6.83
N ASP A 112 0.02 -5.93 -5.67
CA ASP A 112 0.09 -7.38 -5.51
C ASP A 112 -1.08 -8.11 -6.19
N ALA A 113 -2.24 -7.49 -6.32
CA ALA A 113 -3.36 -8.01 -7.10
C ALA A 113 -3.07 -8.00 -8.61
N VAL A 114 -2.24 -7.06 -9.08
CA VAL A 114 -1.79 -7.01 -10.48
C VAL A 114 -0.86 -8.19 -10.82
N CYS A 115 0.10 -8.51 -9.95
CA CYS A 115 1.08 -9.58 -10.23
C CYS A 115 0.72 -10.94 -9.62
N GLY A 116 -0.24 -10.99 -8.70
CA GLY A 116 -0.58 -12.22 -7.98
C GLY A 116 -2.05 -12.34 -7.62
N LYS A 117 -2.32 -12.93 -6.47
CA LYS A 117 -3.66 -13.04 -5.89
C LYS A 117 -3.63 -12.55 -4.45
N VAL A 118 -4.60 -11.70 -4.10
CA VAL A 118 -4.82 -11.15 -2.77
C VAL A 118 -6.27 -11.39 -2.32
N PRO A 119 -6.57 -11.44 -1.02
CA PRO A 119 -7.94 -11.47 -0.55
C PRO A 119 -8.59 -10.09 -0.81
N VAL A 120 -9.79 -10.07 -1.37
CA VAL A 120 -10.53 -8.83 -1.62
C VAL A 120 -11.70 -8.69 -0.64
N LEU A 121 -12.73 -9.52 -0.78
CA LEU A 121 -13.92 -9.48 0.10
C LEU A 121 -13.77 -10.38 1.32
N TYR A 122 -13.18 -11.57 1.15
CA TYR A 122 -13.01 -12.55 2.22
C TYR A 122 -11.54 -12.95 2.32
N PRO A 123 -10.96 -13.05 3.53
CA PRO A 123 -9.54 -13.34 3.72
C PRO A 123 -9.12 -14.72 3.18
N ASN A 124 -10.07 -15.62 2.99
CA ASN A 124 -9.83 -16.97 2.47
C ASN A 124 -10.01 -17.11 0.95
N ARG A 125 -10.58 -16.10 0.28
CA ARG A 125 -10.79 -16.10 -1.18
C ARG A 125 -9.90 -15.08 -1.84
N LYS A 126 -8.92 -15.55 -2.60
CA LYS A 126 -7.90 -14.71 -3.25
C LYS A 126 -8.23 -14.52 -4.73
N TRP A 127 -8.17 -13.27 -5.18
CA TRP A 127 -8.36 -12.83 -6.57
C TRP A 127 -7.18 -11.96 -7.02
N GLY A 128 -6.90 -11.90 -8.32
CA GLY A 128 -5.88 -11.04 -8.90
C GLY A 128 -5.64 -11.31 -10.38
N LEU A 129 -5.06 -10.33 -11.07
CA LEU A 129 -4.89 -10.31 -12.53
C LEU A 129 -3.78 -11.21 -13.04
N ARG A 130 -2.68 -11.36 -12.28
CA ARG A 130 -1.50 -12.17 -12.64
C ARG A 130 -0.85 -11.75 -13.97
N LEU A 131 -0.78 -10.44 -14.24
CA LEU A 131 -0.25 -9.92 -15.50
C LEU A 131 1.23 -10.24 -15.71
N PHE A 132 2.01 -10.33 -14.64
CA PHE A 132 3.44 -10.63 -14.68
C PHE A 132 3.91 -11.41 -13.46
N LYS A 133 5.10 -12.02 -13.58
CA LYS A 133 5.76 -12.73 -12.47
C LYS A 133 6.62 -11.76 -11.66
N VAL A 134 6.65 -11.95 -10.34
CA VAL A 134 7.54 -11.22 -9.44
C VAL A 134 9.00 -11.40 -9.87
N GLY A 135 9.74 -10.30 -9.97
CA GLY A 135 11.13 -10.27 -10.41
C GLY A 135 11.34 -10.35 -11.93
N SER A 136 10.27 -10.34 -12.75
CA SER A 136 10.37 -10.30 -14.22
C SER A 136 10.63 -8.88 -14.73
N VAL A 137 11.10 -8.78 -15.98
CA VAL A 137 11.25 -7.49 -16.68
C VAL A 137 9.93 -6.73 -16.73
N ALA A 138 8.80 -7.43 -16.92
CA ALA A 138 7.48 -6.81 -16.96
C ALA A 138 7.10 -6.11 -15.64
N GLU A 139 7.59 -6.57 -14.49
CA GLU A 139 7.40 -5.87 -13.21
C GLU A 139 8.09 -4.50 -13.21
N TYR A 140 9.32 -4.41 -13.72
CA TYR A 140 10.06 -3.14 -13.81
C TYR A 140 9.46 -2.21 -14.86
N VAL A 141 8.98 -2.76 -15.98
CA VAL A 141 8.25 -1.97 -17.00
C VAL A 141 6.97 -1.39 -16.39
N PHE A 142 6.22 -2.17 -15.62
CA PHE A 142 5.03 -1.69 -14.92
C PHE A 142 5.38 -0.56 -13.93
N ALA A 143 6.41 -0.74 -13.11
CA ALA A 143 6.84 0.30 -12.17
C ALA A 143 7.28 1.58 -12.90
N LEU A 144 8.09 1.47 -13.95
CA LEU A 144 8.52 2.61 -14.77
C LEU A 144 7.34 3.31 -15.44
N ALA A 145 6.41 2.54 -16.02
CA ALA A 145 5.22 3.11 -16.65
C ALA A 145 4.36 3.89 -15.64
N THR A 146 4.20 3.39 -14.42
CA THR A 146 3.49 4.11 -13.35
C THR A 146 4.20 5.41 -12.99
N VAL A 147 5.53 5.40 -12.86
CA VAL A 147 6.34 6.62 -12.60
C VAL A 147 6.12 7.65 -13.71
N LEU A 148 6.22 7.23 -14.97
CA LEU A 148 6.03 8.12 -16.13
C LEU A 148 4.60 8.68 -16.19
N LEU A 149 3.58 7.86 -15.92
CA LEU A 149 2.19 8.30 -15.92
C LEU A 149 1.94 9.35 -14.82
N CYS A 150 2.42 9.12 -13.59
CA CYS A 150 2.30 10.10 -12.52
C CYS A 150 3.04 11.41 -12.85
N TYR A 151 4.24 11.31 -13.43
CA TYR A 151 5.00 12.48 -13.85
C TYR A 151 4.28 13.28 -14.94
N MET A 152 3.77 12.60 -15.98
CA MET A 152 3.00 13.24 -17.06
C MET A 152 1.72 13.87 -16.54
N ALA A 153 0.98 13.20 -15.65
CA ALA A 153 -0.22 13.75 -15.03
C ALA A 153 0.08 15.04 -14.27
N LYS A 154 1.26 15.11 -13.60
CA LYS A 154 1.69 16.29 -12.85
C LYS A 154 2.08 17.47 -13.74
N ILE A 155 2.62 17.20 -14.94
CA ILE A 155 2.97 18.26 -15.91
C ILE A 155 1.71 18.84 -16.57
N LEU A 156 0.67 18.01 -16.74
CA LEU A 156 -0.55 18.40 -17.44
C LEU A 156 -1.60 19.03 -16.54
N ALA A 157 -1.44 18.94 -15.21
CA ALA A 157 -2.31 19.54 -14.21
C ALA A 157 -1.88 20.96 -13.81
#